data_cc670d5e11b59cc0dc50ec39707e6c61
#
_entry.id   cc670d5e11b59cc0dc50ec39707e6c61
#
_cell.length_a   1.000
_cell.length_b   1.000
_cell.length_c   1.000
_cell.angle_alpha   90.00
_cell.angle_beta   90.00
_cell.angle_gamma   90.00
#
_symmetry.space_group_name_H-M   'P 1'
#
loop_
_entity.id
_entity.type
_entity.pdbx_description
1 polymer ?
#
loop_
_entity_poly.entity_id
_entity_poly.type
_entity_poly.pdbx_seq_one_letter_code
_entity_poly.pdbx_strand_id
1 'polypeptide(L)'
;IEKRLYIWYIINKKEEKTMEFNVNSPILFIMVGILIAIVLAQSIYFLVKAVRRAKEIGISGETVKKTISSSAVFTIAPAIAVLVGVVALSKSLGVALPWLRLSVIGSITYETVAANNALIAAGVGAGSTVTDASLYVTILWVMTLGIAIGLILVPFITKKIKRRQSTGRHILATNKNTLPITETKSFIFLPPQNDYTSTIIPHY
;
A
#
# COMPACT_ATOMS: atom_id res chain seq x y z
N ILE A 1 -3.63 -11.14 -59.32
CA ILE A 1 -2.64 -11.19 -58.22
C ILE A 1 -2.65 -9.84 -57.47
N GLU A 2 -2.60 -8.70 -58.14
CA GLU A 2 -2.59 -7.38 -57.48
C GLU A 2 -3.81 -7.08 -56.61
N LYS A 3 -5.01 -7.41 -57.05
CA LYS A 3 -6.24 -7.19 -56.22
C LYS A 3 -6.23 -7.98 -54.93
N ARG A 4 -5.65 -9.18 -54.90
CA ARG A 4 -5.54 -10.00 -53.69
C ARG A 4 -4.51 -9.43 -52.72
N LEU A 5 -3.43 -8.89 -53.21
CA LEU A 5 -2.39 -8.21 -52.44
C LEU A 5 -2.93 -6.90 -51.84
N TYR A 6 -3.72 -6.15 -52.62
CA TYR A 6 -4.32 -4.92 -52.16
C TYR A 6 -5.42 -5.16 -51.08
N ILE A 7 -6.24 -6.21 -51.28
CA ILE A 7 -7.24 -6.61 -50.28
C ILE A 7 -6.55 -7.12 -49.00
N TRP A 8 -5.50 -7.93 -49.13
CA TRP A 8 -4.69 -8.39 -48.01
C TRP A 8 -4.01 -7.22 -47.30
N TYR A 9 -3.46 -6.25 -48.03
CA TYR A 9 -2.90 -5.01 -47.46
C TYR A 9 -3.95 -4.18 -46.72
N ILE A 10 -5.15 -4.03 -47.29
CA ILE A 10 -6.24 -3.29 -46.62
C ILE A 10 -6.75 -4.02 -45.37
N ILE A 11 -6.88 -5.35 -45.43
CA ILE A 11 -7.27 -6.16 -44.30
C ILE A 11 -6.22 -6.07 -43.17
N ASN A 12 -4.95 -6.23 -43.53
CA ASN A 12 -3.84 -6.12 -42.58
C ASN A 12 -3.71 -4.69 -42.01
N LYS A 13 -3.91 -3.67 -42.84
CA LYS A 13 -3.94 -2.27 -42.38
C LYS A 13 -5.18 -1.95 -41.54
N LYS A 14 -6.27 -2.68 -41.70
CA LYS A 14 -7.48 -2.54 -40.88
C LYS A 14 -7.32 -3.27 -39.53
N GLU A 15 -6.55 -4.35 -39.49
CA GLU A 15 -6.14 -5.00 -38.24
C GLU A 15 -5.05 -4.18 -37.52
N GLU A 16 -4.22 -3.44 -38.25
CA GLU A 16 -3.22 -2.51 -37.70
C GLU A 16 -3.81 -1.19 -37.18
N LYS A 17 -5.13 -0.98 -37.33
CA LYS A 17 -5.90 -0.05 -36.51
C LYS A 17 -6.13 -0.72 -35.14
N THR A 18 -5.05 -1.32 -34.60
CA THR A 18 -4.89 -1.71 -33.23
C THR A 18 -5.30 -0.53 -32.38
N MET A 19 -6.19 -0.77 -31.46
CA MET A 19 -6.67 0.20 -30.48
C MET A 19 -5.50 1.05 -30.02
N GLU A 20 -5.47 2.31 -30.42
CA GLU A 20 -4.46 3.27 -30.01
C GLU A 20 -4.42 3.22 -28.50
N PHE A 21 -3.30 2.75 -27.94
CA PHE A 21 -3.18 2.53 -26.50
C PHE A 21 -3.35 3.88 -25.80
N ASN A 22 -4.40 3.99 -25.00
CA ASN A 22 -4.67 5.18 -24.22
C ASN A 22 -4.64 4.81 -22.74
N VAL A 23 -3.66 5.36 -22.01
CA VAL A 23 -3.50 5.18 -20.55
C VAL A 23 -4.75 5.62 -19.74
N ASN A 24 -5.64 6.41 -20.36
CA ASN A 24 -6.90 6.85 -19.78
C ASN A 24 -8.12 6.19 -20.45
N SER A 25 -7.98 4.98 -20.98
CA SER A 25 -9.11 4.29 -21.61
C SER A 25 -10.23 3.98 -20.61
N PRO A 26 -11.52 4.08 -21.01
CA PRO A 26 -12.65 3.77 -20.12
C PRO A 26 -12.60 2.35 -19.54
N ILE A 27 -12.03 1.40 -20.28
CA ILE A 27 -11.90 0.01 -19.85
C ILE A 27 -11.00 -0.08 -18.61
N LEU A 28 -9.87 0.65 -18.59
CA LEU A 28 -8.98 0.69 -17.42
C LEU A 28 -9.70 1.26 -16.20
N PHE A 29 -10.50 2.32 -16.36
CA PHE A 29 -11.27 2.89 -15.25
C PHE A 29 -12.32 1.93 -14.71
N ILE A 30 -13.00 1.18 -15.57
CA ILE A 30 -13.98 0.15 -15.15
C ILE A 30 -13.29 -0.96 -14.35
N MET A 31 -12.17 -1.48 -14.85
CA MET A 31 -11.40 -2.53 -14.15
C MET A 31 -10.91 -2.05 -12.79
N VAL A 32 -10.33 -0.85 -12.75
CA VAL A 32 -9.86 -0.22 -11.50
C VAL A 32 -11.04 0.01 -10.54
N GLY A 33 -12.17 0.51 -11.03
CA GLY A 33 -13.38 0.74 -10.24
C GLY A 33 -13.91 -0.54 -9.60
N ILE A 34 -13.94 -1.65 -10.33
CA ILE A 34 -14.36 -2.96 -9.80
C ILE A 34 -13.41 -3.41 -8.68
N LEU A 35 -12.09 -3.30 -8.87
CA LEU A 35 -11.11 -3.69 -7.85
C LEU A 35 -11.25 -2.84 -6.59
N ILE A 36 -11.40 -1.53 -6.73
CA ILE A 36 -11.62 -0.63 -5.59
C ILE A 36 -12.93 -0.96 -4.88
N ALA A 37 -14.01 -1.26 -5.60
CA ALA A 37 -15.28 -1.65 -5.01
C ALA A 37 -15.16 -2.95 -4.18
N ILE A 38 -14.41 -3.94 -4.66
CA ILE A 38 -14.14 -5.18 -3.91
C ILE A 38 -13.39 -4.87 -2.61
N VAL A 39 -12.35 -4.04 -2.66
CA VAL A 39 -11.56 -3.67 -1.47
C VAL A 39 -12.41 -2.89 -0.46
N LEU A 40 -13.26 -1.98 -0.93
CA LEU A 40 -14.20 -1.26 -0.06
C LEU A 40 -15.21 -2.19 0.59
N ALA A 41 -15.81 -3.11 -0.17
CA ALA A 41 -16.73 -4.11 0.37
C ALA A 41 -16.05 -4.99 1.44
N GLN A 42 -14.82 -5.43 1.19
CA GLN A 42 -14.01 -6.17 2.15
C GLN A 42 -13.74 -5.35 3.43
N SER A 43 -13.39 -4.07 3.30
CA SER A 43 -13.13 -3.17 4.43
C SER A 43 -14.38 -2.99 5.29
N ILE A 44 -15.54 -2.77 4.68
CA ILE A 44 -16.83 -2.66 5.38
C ILE A 44 -17.16 -3.97 6.11
N TYR A 45 -16.97 -5.11 5.43
CA TYR A 45 -17.20 -6.42 6.06
C TYR A 45 -16.36 -6.63 7.32
N PHE A 46 -15.07 -6.32 7.26
CA PHE A 46 -14.19 -6.44 8.43
C PHE A 46 -14.54 -5.44 9.53
N LEU A 47 -14.91 -4.22 9.18
CA LEU A 47 -15.35 -3.22 10.17
C LEU A 47 -16.59 -3.71 10.92
N VAL A 48 -17.61 -4.18 10.22
CA VAL A 48 -18.84 -4.72 10.83
C VAL A 48 -18.52 -5.91 11.72
N LYS A 49 -17.68 -6.83 11.26
CA LYS A 49 -17.23 -7.99 12.05
C LYS A 49 -16.46 -7.58 13.31
N ALA A 50 -15.58 -6.60 13.21
CA ALA A 50 -14.80 -6.07 14.32
C ALA A 50 -15.71 -5.41 15.37
N VAL A 51 -16.67 -4.59 14.95
CA VAL A 51 -17.66 -3.94 15.84
C VAL A 51 -18.54 -4.98 16.55
N ARG A 52 -18.97 -6.02 15.82
CA ARG A 52 -19.74 -7.12 16.42
C ARG A 52 -18.92 -7.84 17.48
N ARG A 53 -17.67 -8.17 17.16
CA ARG A 53 -16.79 -8.85 18.10
C ARG A 53 -16.46 -8.00 19.33
N ALA A 54 -16.28 -6.69 19.16
CA ALA A 54 -16.08 -5.76 20.27
C ALA A 54 -17.24 -5.79 21.27
N LYS A 55 -18.50 -5.86 20.78
CA LYS A 55 -19.68 -6.01 21.63
C LYS A 55 -19.71 -7.34 22.39
N GLU A 56 -19.37 -8.44 21.71
CA GLU A 56 -19.34 -9.78 22.33
C GLU A 56 -18.35 -9.88 23.49
N ILE A 57 -17.20 -9.19 23.42
CA ILE A 57 -16.17 -9.16 24.47
C ILE A 57 -16.41 -8.05 25.51
N GLY A 58 -17.57 -7.37 25.48
CA GLY A 58 -17.98 -6.41 26.49
C GLY A 58 -17.39 -5.01 26.35
N ILE A 59 -16.81 -4.64 25.19
CA ILE A 59 -16.35 -3.27 24.96
C ILE A 59 -17.55 -2.35 24.81
N SER A 60 -17.55 -1.22 25.57
CA SER A 60 -18.64 -0.25 25.53
C SER A 60 -18.80 0.37 24.12
N GLY A 61 -20.04 0.61 23.71
CA GLY A 61 -20.34 1.22 22.41
C GLY A 61 -19.74 2.62 22.25
N GLU A 62 -19.58 3.35 23.36
CA GLU A 62 -18.93 4.65 23.38
C GLU A 62 -17.44 4.54 23.02
N THR A 63 -16.72 3.57 23.59
CA THR A 63 -15.32 3.30 23.26
C THR A 63 -15.16 2.94 21.79
N VAL A 64 -16.04 2.08 21.25
CA VAL A 64 -16.03 1.72 19.83
C VAL A 64 -16.23 2.95 18.94
N LYS A 65 -17.23 3.78 19.25
CA LYS A 65 -17.51 5.02 18.51
C LYS A 65 -16.32 5.99 18.55
N LYS A 66 -15.73 6.21 19.72
CA LYS A 66 -14.57 7.06 19.92
C LYS A 66 -13.36 6.56 19.11
N THR A 67 -13.12 5.25 19.13
CA THR A 67 -12.04 4.61 18.34
C THR A 67 -12.25 4.81 16.85
N ILE A 68 -13.45 4.58 16.32
CA ILE A 68 -13.75 4.78 14.89
C ILE A 68 -13.57 6.23 14.50
N SER A 69 -14.11 7.18 15.28
CA SER A 69 -13.99 8.61 15.02
C SER A 69 -12.54 9.07 15.04
N SER A 70 -11.77 8.67 16.04
CA SER A 70 -10.35 8.99 16.12
C SER A 70 -9.56 8.42 14.92
N SER A 71 -9.81 7.16 14.57
CA SER A 71 -9.17 6.52 13.42
C SER A 71 -9.50 7.24 12.11
N ALA A 72 -10.75 7.69 11.93
CA ALA A 72 -11.16 8.44 10.74
C ALA A 72 -10.37 9.76 10.61
N VAL A 73 -10.18 10.50 11.71
CA VAL A 73 -9.38 11.74 11.69
C VAL A 73 -7.94 11.47 11.30
N PHE A 74 -7.31 10.41 11.84
CA PHE A 74 -5.94 10.03 11.48
C PHE A 74 -5.79 9.57 10.04
N THR A 75 -6.87 9.18 9.36
CA THR A 75 -6.84 8.76 7.96
C THR A 75 -6.80 9.94 6.97
N ILE A 76 -7.13 11.16 7.41
CA ILE A 76 -7.18 12.33 6.52
C ILE A 76 -5.81 12.64 5.90
N ALA A 77 -4.75 12.67 6.70
CA ALA A 77 -3.40 12.99 6.21
C ALA A 77 -2.89 11.98 5.16
N PRO A 78 -2.95 10.65 5.39
CA PRO A 78 -2.64 9.67 4.34
C PRO A 78 -3.53 9.80 3.10
N ALA A 79 -4.82 10.10 3.25
CA ALA A 79 -5.71 10.27 2.11
C ALA A 79 -5.30 11.45 1.21
N ILE A 80 -4.90 12.57 1.79
CA ILE A 80 -4.36 13.72 1.04
C ILE A 80 -3.07 13.33 0.33
N ALA A 81 -2.17 12.60 1.00
CA ALA A 81 -0.93 12.13 0.39
C ALA A 81 -1.19 11.23 -0.83
N VAL A 82 -2.19 10.35 -0.77
CA VAL A 82 -2.62 9.52 -1.90
C VAL A 82 -3.09 10.39 -3.07
N LEU A 83 -3.93 11.40 -2.83
CA LEU A 83 -4.41 12.31 -3.88
C LEU A 83 -3.26 13.03 -4.57
N VAL A 84 -2.31 13.59 -3.80
CA VAL A 84 -1.12 14.24 -4.34
C VAL A 84 -0.30 13.25 -5.18
N GLY A 85 -0.14 12.02 -4.71
CA GLY A 85 0.56 10.96 -5.42
C GLY A 85 -0.08 10.58 -6.75
N VAL A 86 -1.42 10.47 -6.78
CA VAL A 86 -2.16 10.20 -8.02
C VAL A 86 -1.93 11.30 -9.03
N VAL A 87 -2.02 12.57 -8.62
CA VAL A 87 -1.76 13.72 -9.51
C VAL A 87 -0.32 13.71 -10.02
N ALA A 88 0.65 13.45 -9.16
CA ALA A 88 2.08 13.42 -9.53
C ALA A 88 2.39 12.34 -10.59
N LEU A 89 1.83 11.14 -10.45
CA LEU A 89 2.06 10.02 -11.36
C LEU A 89 1.14 10.01 -12.58
N SER A 90 0.03 10.76 -12.55
CA SER A 90 -0.96 10.78 -13.64
C SER A 90 -0.40 11.26 -14.96
N LYS A 91 0.58 12.14 -14.94
CA LYS A 91 1.25 12.65 -16.13
C LYS A 91 1.97 11.54 -16.92
N SER A 92 2.60 10.61 -16.23
CA SER A 92 3.38 9.53 -16.85
C SER A 92 2.53 8.29 -17.17
N LEU A 93 1.66 7.89 -16.24
CA LEU A 93 0.97 6.60 -16.25
C LEU A 93 -0.57 6.72 -16.44
N GLY A 94 -1.08 7.92 -16.69
CA GLY A 94 -2.52 8.18 -16.64
C GLY A 94 -3.07 8.14 -15.22
N VAL A 95 -4.36 8.37 -15.05
CA VAL A 95 -5.01 8.49 -13.73
C VAL A 95 -5.37 7.11 -13.15
N ALA A 96 -5.83 6.18 -13.99
CA ALA A 96 -6.41 4.92 -13.54
C ALA A 96 -5.42 4.04 -12.75
N LEU A 97 -4.20 3.87 -13.23
CA LEU A 97 -3.20 3.02 -12.59
C LEU A 97 -2.67 3.59 -11.26
N PRO A 98 -2.22 4.85 -11.17
CA PRO A 98 -1.83 5.44 -9.90
C PRO A 98 -2.97 5.46 -8.88
N TRP A 99 -4.20 5.73 -9.32
CA TRP A 99 -5.36 5.70 -8.43
C TRP A 99 -5.54 4.31 -7.77
N LEU A 100 -5.52 3.24 -8.55
CA LEU A 100 -5.61 1.89 -7.99
C LEU A 100 -4.46 1.59 -7.04
N ARG A 101 -3.24 1.84 -7.48
CA ARG A 101 -2.04 1.42 -6.74
C ARG A 101 -1.88 2.18 -5.43
N LEU A 102 -2.05 3.49 -5.45
CA LEU A 102 -1.92 4.31 -4.25
C LEU A 102 -3.09 4.12 -3.27
N SER A 103 -4.29 3.80 -3.77
CA SER A 103 -5.44 3.53 -2.90
C SER A 103 -5.36 2.17 -2.21
N VAL A 104 -4.76 1.15 -2.85
CA VAL A 104 -4.73 -0.23 -2.33
C VAL A 104 -3.39 -0.55 -1.66
N ILE A 105 -2.28 -0.12 -2.25
CA ILE A 105 -0.92 -0.47 -1.81
C ILE A 105 -0.24 0.70 -1.08
N GLY A 106 -0.51 1.92 -1.52
CA GLY A 106 -0.39 3.12 -0.69
C GLY A 106 0.99 3.70 -0.43
N SER A 107 2.03 3.48 -1.25
CA SER A 107 3.33 4.15 -1.07
C SER A 107 3.74 4.98 -2.27
N ILE A 108 3.47 6.29 -2.23
CA ILE A 108 3.88 7.22 -3.30
C ILE A 108 5.38 7.15 -3.57
N THR A 109 6.22 7.09 -2.52
CA THR A 109 7.67 7.05 -2.65
C THR A 109 8.12 5.81 -3.43
N TYR A 110 7.59 4.63 -3.07
CA TYR A 110 7.92 3.40 -3.76
C TYR A 110 7.42 3.42 -5.21
N GLU A 111 6.17 3.81 -5.44
CA GLU A 111 5.55 3.79 -6.77
C GLU A 111 6.27 4.74 -7.73
N THR A 112 6.64 5.94 -7.26
CA THR A 112 7.37 6.91 -8.07
C THR A 112 8.76 6.42 -8.44
N VAL A 113 9.50 5.85 -7.48
CA VAL A 113 10.85 5.30 -7.74
C VAL A 113 10.78 4.10 -8.68
N ALA A 114 9.84 3.18 -8.46
CA ALA A 114 9.70 1.99 -9.30
C ALA A 114 9.30 2.33 -10.74
N ALA A 115 8.35 3.26 -10.93
CA ALA A 115 7.95 3.74 -12.24
C ALA A 115 9.10 4.43 -12.99
N ASN A 116 9.80 5.35 -12.32
CA ASN A 116 10.92 6.06 -12.93
C ASN A 116 12.08 5.13 -13.29
N ASN A 117 12.43 4.18 -12.42
CA ASN A 117 13.47 3.20 -12.73
C ASN A 117 13.11 2.33 -13.93
N ALA A 118 11.84 1.93 -14.05
CA ALA A 118 11.36 1.17 -15.21
C ALA A 118 11.43 2.01 -16.50
N LEU A 119 11.06 3.30 -16.46
CA LEU A 119 11.17 4.22 -17.60
C LEU A 119 12.61 4.41 -18.03
N ILE A 120 13.53 4.64 -17.10
CA ILE A 120 14.96 4.80 -17.36
C ILE A 120 15.54 3.52 -17.97
N ALA A 121 15.21 2.35 -17.41
CA ALA A 121 15.67 1.06 -17.92
C ALA A 121 15.17 0.77 -19.34
N ALA A 122 14.01 1.31 -19.71
CA ALA A 122 13.46 1.23 -21.06
C ALA A 122 14.06 2.29 -22.04
N GLY A 123 15.00 3.11 -21.58
CA GLY A 123 15.60 4.17 -22.39
C GLY A 123 14.71 5.41 -22.58
N VAL A 124 13.59 5.51 -21.85
CA VAL A 124 12.69 6.65 -21.85
C VAL A 124 13.02 7.49 -20.60
N GLY A 125 13.11 8.79 -20.70
CA GLY A 125 13.48 9.64 -19.53
C GLY A 125 12.53 9.49 -18.35
N ALA A 126 13.01 9.72 -17.12
CA ALA A 126 12.19 9.72 -15.92
C ALA A 126 11.01 10.71 -16.04
N GLY A 127 9.83 10.30 -15.63
CA GLY A 127 8.60 11.10 -15.70
C GLY A 127 8.03 11.29 -17.12
N SER A 128 8.57 10.63 -18.13
CA SER A 128 8.04 10.65 -19.49
C SER A 128 6.65 10.03 -19.57
N THR A 129 5.82 10.53 -20.47
CA THR A 129 4.47 9.98 -20.73
C THR A 129 4.60 8.63 -21.45
N VAL A 130 3.91 7.62 -20.96
CA VAL A 130 3.88 6.29 -21.58
C VAL A 130 2.82 6.26 -22.67
N THR A 131 3.25 6.01 -23.89
CA THR A 131 2.36 5.92 -25.08
C THR A 131 2.28 4.50 -25.64
N ASP A 132 3.20 3.62 -25.23
CA ASP A 132 3.26 2.23 -25.67
C ASP A 132 2.68 1.27 -24.64
N ALA A 133 1.80 0.36 -25.09
CA ALA A 133 1.15 -0.63 -24.24
C ALA A 133 2.15 -1.62 -23.63
N SER A 134 3.19 -2.01 -24.37
CA SER A 134 4.21 -2.95 -23.89
C SER A 134 5.00 -2.34 -22.74
N LEU A 135 5.43 -1.09 -22.90
CA LEU A 135 6.12 -0.34 -21.85
C LEU A 135 5.23 -0.15 -20.61
N TYR A 136 3.94 0.15 -20.79
CA TYR A 136 2.98 0.32 -19.70
C TYR A 136 2.84 -0.97 -18.86
N VAL A 137 2.69 -2.11 -19.54
CA VAL A 137 2.61 -3.43 -18.89
C VAL A 137 3.92 -3.78 -18.18
N THR A 138 5.06 -3.45 -18.79
CA THR A 138 6.37 -3.66 -18.17
C THR A 138 6.52 -2.87 -16.88
N ILE A 139 6.17 -1.59 -16.88
CA ILE A 139 6.18 -0.74 -15.67
C ILE A 139 5.27 -1.34 -14.60
N LEU A 140 4.06 -1.77 -14.97
CA LEU A 140 3.11 -2.39 -14.04
C LEU A 140 3.68 -3.65 -13.40
N TRP A 141 4.37 -4.51 -14.16
CA TRP A 141 5.04 -5.69 -13.64
C TRP A 141 6.18 -5.35 -12.69
N VAL A 142 7.05 -4.41 -13.06
CA VAL A 142 8.17 -3.96 -12.20
C VAL A 142 7.65 -3.44 -10.86
N MET A 143 6.65 -2.57 -10.89
CA MET A 143 6.02 -2.02 -9.70
C MET A 143 5.37 -3.11 -8.84
N THR A 144 4.76 -4.12 -9.44
CA THR A 144 4.04 -5.18 -8.72
C THR A 144 4.99 -6.22 -8.12
N LEU A 145 5.97 -6.69 -8.90
CA LEU A 145 6.92 -7.70 -8.45
C LEU A 145 7.79 -7.18 -7.29
N GLY A 146 8.21 -5.92 -7.34
CA GLY A 146 8.99 -5.33 -6.26
C GLY A 146 8.27 -5.35 -4.92
N ILE A 147 6.96 -5.07 -4.89
CA ILE A 147 6.15 -5.16 -3.67
C ILE A 147 5.90 -6.62 -3.27
N ALA A 148 5.60 -7.49 -4.23
CA ALA A 148 5.29 -8.90 -3.97
C ALA A 148 6.45 -9.61 -3.26
N ILE A 149 7.69 -9.35 -3.67
CA ILE A 149 8.89 -9.87 -3.02
C ILE A 149 8.94 -9.43 -1.55
N GLY A 150 8.68 -8.15 -1.26
CA GLY A 150 8.63 -7.63 0.10
C GLY A 150 7.55 -8.29 0.95
N LEU A 151 6.34 -8.44 0.42
CA LEU A 151 5.21 -9.08 1.10
C LEU A 151 5.48 -10.55 1.45
N ILE A 152 6.18 -11.27 0.58
CA ILE A 152 6.56 -12.66 0.83
C ILE A 152 7.69 -12.73 1.86
N LEU A 153 8.69 -11.87 1.76
CA LEU A 153 9.89 -11.92 2.60
C LEU A 153 9.63 -11.53 4.05
N VAL A 154 8.79 -10.50 4.29
CA VAL A 154 8.51 -9.97 5.63
C VAL A 154 7.98 -11.03 6.62
N PRO A 155 6.96 -11.84 6.31
CA PRO A 155 6.47 -12.86 7.25
C PRO A 155 7.53 -13.90 7.61
N PHE A 156 8.39 -14.29 6.67
CA PHE A 156 9.47 -15.23 6.94
C PHE A 156 10.52 -14.64 7.88
N ILE A 157 10.96 -13.41 7.61
CA ILE A 157 11.93 -12.71 8.46
C ILE A 157 11.35 -12.45 9.84
N THR A 158 10.12 -11.97 9.93
CA THR A 158 9.46 -11.65 11.20
C THR A 158 9.28 -12.90 12.07
N LYS A 159 8.92 -14.03 11.47
CA LYS A 159 8.82 -15.31 12.18
C LYS A 159 10.17 -15.74 12.75
N LYS A 160 11.25 -15.58 12.00
CA LYS A 160 12.61 -15.91 12.44
C LYS A 160 13.08 -14.99 13.58
N ILE A 161 12.80 -13.69 13.49
CA ILE A 161 13.16 -12.69 14.51
C ILE A 161 12.38 -12.95 15.81
N LYS A 162 11.06 -13.16 15.74
CA LYS A 162 10.24 -13.47 16.92
C LYS A 162 10.72 -14.73 17.64
N ARG A 163 11.12 -15.75 16.89
CA ARG A 163 11.66 -16.98 17.48
C ARG A 163 12.97 -16.74 18.24
N ARG A 164 13.86 -15.86 17.72
CA ARG A 164 15.10 -15.47 18.43
C ARG A 164 14.81 -14.62 19.67
N GLN A 165 13.84 -13.71 19.61
CA GLN A 165 13.47 -12.87 20.76
C GLN A 165 12.85 -13.71 21.90
N SER A 166 12.03 -14.72 21.60
CA SER A 166 11.47 -15.59 22.64
C SER A 166 12.54 -16.40 23.33
N THR A 167 13.54 -16.90 22.60
CA THR A 167 14.69 -17.63 23.17
C THR A 167 15.54 -16.71 24.04
N GLY A 168 15.81 -15.48 23.60
CA GLY A 168 16.55 -14.49 24.39
C GLY A 168 15.83 -14.08 25.69
N ARG A 169 14.53 -13.95 25.68
CA ARG A 169 13.74 -13.67 26.89
C ARG A 169 13.77 -14.82 27.90
N HIS A 170 13.75 -16.05 27.45
CA HIS A 170 13.90 -17.21 28.34
C HIS A 170 15.28 -17.26 29.03
N ILE A 171 16.34 -16.93 28.28
CA ILE A 171 17.71 -16.92 28.87
C ILE A 171 17.83 -15.77 29.88
N LEU A 172 17.28 -14.59 29.60
CA LEU A 172 17.29 -13.45 30.52
C LEU A 172 16.40 -13.67 31.75
N ALA A 173 15.28 -14.37 31.61
CA ALA A 173 14.39 -14.71 32.74
C ALA A 173 15.05 -15.77 33.68
N THR A 174 15.86 -16.68 33.15
CA THR A 174 16.59 -17.69 33.95
C THR A 174 17.76 -17.09 34.69
N ASN A 175 18.34 -15.97 34.23
CA ASN A 175 19.51 -15.33 34.85
C ASN A 175 19.15 -14.10 35.72
N LYS A 176 17.94 -14.04 36.27
CA LYS A 176 17.46 -12.93 37.10
C LYS A 176 18.17 -12.76 38.45
N ASN A 177 19.13 -13.63 38.77
CA ASN A 177 19.85 -13.58 40.06
C ASN A 177 21.25 -12.98 40.01
N THR A 178 21.74 -12.45 38.87
CA THR A 178 23.17 -12.11 38.83
C THR A 178 23.60 -10.81 38.15
N LEU A 179 22.74 -9.95 37.61
CA LEU A 179 23.25 -8.64 37.11
C LEU A 179 22.21 -7.52 37.14
N PRO A 180 22.60 -6.26 37.48
CA PRO A 180 21.72 -5.10 37.38
C PRO A 180 21.42 -4.80 35.90
N ILE A 181 20.14 -4.66 35.61
CA ILE A 181 19.60 -4.40 34.28
C ILE A 181 20.01 -2.98 33.88
N THR A 182 21.00 -2.84 33.02
CA THR A 182 21.17 -1.64 32.21
C THR A 182 20.08 -1.68 31.14
N GLU A 183 19.08 -0.82 31.26
CA GLU A 183 18.03 -0.64 30.27
C GLU A 183 18.62 -0.34 28.90
N THR A 184 18.75 -1.34 28.06
CA THR A 184 18.89 -1.10 26.63
C THR A 184 17.48 -0.79 26.09
N LYS A 185 17.15 0.52 26.07
CA LYS A 185 15.95 1.02 25.41
C LYS A 185 16.01 0.58 23.95
N SER A 186 15.32 -0.51 23.63
CA SER A 186 14.99 -0.84 22.26
C SER A 186 14.27 0.34 21.64
N PHE A 187 14.80 0.85 20.56
CA PHE A 187 14.22 1.90 19.73
C PHE A 187 12.94 1.38 19.05
N ILE A 188 11.92 1.16 19.84
CA ILE A 188 10.54 1.04 19.38
C ILE A 188 9.94 2.40 19.69
N PHE A 189 9.54 3.09 18.66
CA PHE A 189 8.83 4.35 18.72
C PHE A 189 7.51 4.16 19.48
N LEU A 190 7.56 4.20 20.80
CA LEU A 190 6.40 4.38 21.66
C LEU A 190 6.27 5.88 21.91
N PRO A 191 5.10 6.48 21.68
CA PRO A 191 4.87 7.86 22.04
C PRO A 191 5.09 8.03 23.55
N PRO A 192 5.55 9.21 24.00
CA PRO A 192 5.78 9.45 25.43
C PRO A 192 4.49 9.23 26.20
N GLN A 193 4.50 8.27 27.14
CA GLN A 193 3.49 8.19 28.16
C GLN A 193 3.66 9.41 29.05
N ASN A 194 2.71 10.35 28.96
CA ASN A 194 2.61 11.42 29.95
C ASN A 194 2.25 10.77 31.28
N ASP A 195 3.19 10.81 32.21
CA ASP A 195 2.95 10.53 33.63
C ASP A 195 2.02 11.59 34.21
N TYR A 196 0.72 11.35 34.15
CA TYR A 196 -0.26 12.10 34.93
C TYR A 196 -0.54 11.38 36.28
N THR A 197 0.49 11.12 37.06
CA THR A 197 0.31 10.66 38.44
C THR A 197 1.38 11.19 39.37
N SER A 198 1.52 12.51 39.45
CA SER A 198 2.21 13.11 40.58
C SER A 198 1.77 14.55 40.75
N THR A 199 0.55 14.77 41.18
CA THR A 199 0.18 15.95 41.95
C THR A 199 -1.25 15.74 42.49
N ILE A 200 -1.38 15.27 43.71
CA ILE A 200 -2.37 15.64 44.71
C ILE A 200 -2.11 14.74 45.93
N ILE A 201 -1.24 15.16 46.83
CA ILE A 201 -1.39 14.93 48.24
C ILE A 201 -1.19 16.30 48.90
N PRO A 202 -2.21 16.96 49.40
CA PRO A 202 -2.02 18.01 50.38
C PRO A 202 -1.84 17.38 51.74
N HIS A 203 -0.75 17.68 52.39
CA HIS A 203 -0.58 17.55 53.83
C HIS A 203 -1.59 18.44 54.54
N TYR A 204 -2.46 17.84 55.38
CA TYR A 204 -2.85 18.29 56.72
C TYR A 204 -3.25 17.08 57.55
#